data_2924b02892627a180564b8985a7d3ed3
#
_entry.id   2924b02892627a180564b8985a7d3ed3
#
_cell.length_a   1.000
_cell.length_b   1.000
_cell.length_c   1.000
_cell.angle_alpha   90.00
_cell.angle_beta   90.00
_cell.angle_gamma   90.00
#
_symmetry.space_group_name_H-M   'P 1'
#
loop_
_entity.id
_entity.type
_entity.pdbx_description
1 polymer ?
#
loop_
_entity_poly.entity_id
_entity_poly.type
_entity_poly.pdbx_seq_one_letter_code
_entity_poly.pdbx_strand_id
1 'polypeptide(L)'
;MKILIFNGGPHKGNTWRLTQVAKKYLQKFDNSLEFYEIHLSEIALPFCTGCSNCFRKGHKTCPHHNIMQPVIDMIEECDAVVFAVPCFQGHLPGIMKNFTDHMAFMLHRPRFFRKRLL
;
A
#
# COMPACT_ATOMS: atom_id res chain seq x y z
N MET A 1 -16.05 5.08 7.42
CA MET A 1 -14.63 4.67 7.61
C MET A 1 -13.99 4.46 6.24
N LYS A 2 -12.83 5.06 6.01
CA LYS A 2 -12.07 4.97 4.76
C LYS A 2 -11.05 3.83 4.83
N ILE A 3 -11.12 2.91 3.89
CA ILE A 3 -10.27 1.72 3.83
C ILE A 3 -9.45 1.75 2.53
N LEU A 4 -8.13 1.76 2.65
CA LEU A 4 -7.22 1.70 1.52
C LEU A 4 -6.75 0.26 1.30
N ILE A 5 -6.94 -0.27 0.09
CA ILE A 5 -6.51 -1.61 -0.31
C ILE A 5 -5.34 -1.51 -1.29
N PHE A 6 -4.21 -2.06 -0.91
CA PHE A 6 -3.09 -2.27 -1.83
C PHE A 6 -3.20 -3.64 -2.49
N ASN A 7 -3.41 -3.66 -3.79
CA ASN A 7 -3.35 -4.87 -4.60
C ASN A 7 -1.91 -5.10 -5.04
N GLY A 8 -1.20 -5.97 -4.32
CA GLY A 8 0.23 -6.25 -4.49
C GLY A 8 0.55 -7.36 -5.49
N GLY A 9 -0.41 -7.77 -6.30
CA GLY A 9 -0.20 -8.72 -7.39
C GLY A 9 0.20 -8.03 -8.70
N PRO A 10 0.90 -8.74 -9.60
CA PRO A 10 1.31 -8.19 -10.90
C PRO A 10 0.15 -8.00 -11.89
N HIS A 11 -1.02 -8.56 -11.59
CA HIS A 11 -2.24 -8.46 -12.40
C HIS A 11 -3.50 -8.63 -11.53
N LYS A 12 -4.67 -8.30 -12.08
CA LYS A 12 -5.97 -8.46 -11.43
C LYS A 12 -6.44 -9.93 -11.48
N GLY A 13 -5.79 -10.78 -10.67
CA GLY A 13 -6.06 -12.22 -10.57
C GLY A 13 -6.97 -12.57 -9.38
N ASN A 14 -6.78 -13.77 -8.82
CA ASN A 14 -7.64 -14.31 -7.74
C ASN A 14 -7.57 -13.49 -6.45
N THR A 15 -6.39 -12.98 -6.09
CA THR A 15 -6.22 -12.11 -4.91
C THR A 15 -7.10 -10.85 -5.03
N TRP A 16 -7.07 -10.19 -6.19
CA TRP A 16 -7.95 -9.05 -6.45
C TRP A 16 -9.43 -9.44 -6.43
N ARG A 17 -9.81 -10.58 -7.04
CA ARG A 17 -11.21 -11.07 -7.01
C ARG A 17 -11.68 -11.29 -5.58
N LEU A 18 -10.83 -11.82 -4.71
CA LEU A 18 -11.14 -12.02 -3.29
C LEU A 18 -11.40 -10.67 -2.60
N THR A 19 -10.61 -9.65 -2.88
CA THR A 19 -10.86 -8.31 -2.31
C THR A 19 -12.20 -7.72 -2.76
N GLN A 20 -12.60 -7.95 -4.02
CA GLN A 20 -13.90 -7.49 -4.52
C GLN A 20 -15.06 -8.19 -3.79
N VAL A 21 -14.93 -9.49 -3.52
CA VAL A 21 -15.94 -10.25 -2.73
C VAL A 21 -15.98 -9.71 -1.30
N ALA A 22 -14.83 -9.51 -0.66
CA ALA A 22 -14.74 -8.98 0.69
C ALA A 22 -15.36 -7.58 0.81
N LYS A 23 -15.09 -6.68 -0.14
CA LYS A 23 -15.70 -5.34 -0.19
C LYS A 23 -17.22 -5.42 -0.24
N LYS A 24 -17.77 -6.20 -1.19
CA LYS A 24 -19.21 -6.37 -1.32
C LYS A 24 -19.84 -6.93 -0.05
N TYR A 25 -19.16 -7.86 0.61
CA TYR A 25 -19.64 -8.45 1.85
C TYR A 25 -19.65 -7.44 2.99
N LEU A 26 -18.57 -6.70 3.17
CA LEU A 26 -18.46 -5.67 4.22
C LEU A 26 -19.47 -4.54 4.02
N GLN A 27 -19.72 -4.10 2.79
CA GLN A 27 -20.72 -3.08 2.48
C GLN A 27 -22.17 -3.50 2.81
N LYS A 28 -22.45 -4.81 2.91
CA LYS A 28 -23.75 -5.28 3.40
C LYS A 28 -23.98 -5.07 4.90
N PHE A 29 -22.90 -5.04 5.68
CA PHE A 29 -22.96 -4.79 7.12
C PHE A 29 -22.89 -3.30 7.46
N ASP A 30 -22.12 -2.55 6.69
CA ASP A 30 -21.98 -1.12 6.86
C ASP A 30 -21.78 -0.45 5.50
N ASN A 31 -22.86 0.18 5.01
CA ASN A 31 -22.88 0.88 3.74
C ASN A 31 -22.11 2.23 3.77
N SER A 32 -21.68 2.69 4.96
CA SER A 32 -20.86 3.90 5.12
C SER A 32 -19.37 3.67 4.86
N LEU A 33 -18.96 2.41 4.60
CA LEU A 33 -17.57 2.08 4.29
C LEU A 33 -17.18 2.59 2.91
N GLU A 34 -16.11 3.37 2.86
CA GLU A 34 -15.50 3.86 1.63
C GLU A 34 -14.23 3.06 1.33
N PHE A 35 -14.13 2.51 0.13
CA PHE A 35 -12.97 1.72 -0.30
C PHE A 35 -12.20 2.43 -1.39
N TYR A 36 -10.90 2.57 -1.17
CA TYR A 36 -9.92 3.06 -2.13
C TYR A 36 -8.99 1.93 -2.50
N GLU A 37 -8.63 1.81 -3.78
CA GLU A 37 -7.74 0.75 -4.25
C GLU A 37 -6.53 1.33 -4.97
N ILE A 38 -5.36 0.80 -4.65
CA ILE A 38 -4.13 1.04 -5.39
C ILE A 38 -3.64 -0.29 -5.94
N HIS A 39 -3.48 -0.35 -7.25
CA HIS A 39 -2.86 -1.48 -7.93
C HIS A 39 -1.38 -1.18 -8.15
N LEU A 40 -0.51 -1.90 -7.46
CA LEU A 40 0.93 -1.66 -7.55
C LEU A 40 1.48 -1.93 -8.96
N SER A 41 0.82 -2.79 -9.73
CA SER A 41 1.16 -3.04 -11.14
C SER A 41 0.92 -1.84 -12.07
N GLU A 42 0.12 -0.88 -11.65
CA GLU A 42 -0.20 0.33 -12.43
C GLU A 42 0.71 1.50 -12.04
N ILE A 43 1.56 1.33 -11.01
CA ILE A 43 2.52 2.34 -10.57
C ILE A 43 3.89 2.01 -11.16
N ALA A 44 4.41 2.89 -12.01
CA ALA A 44 5.76 2.76 -12.57
C ALA A 44 6.81 3.20 -11.52
N LEU A 45 6.96 2.41 -10.45
CA LEU A 45 7.86 2.69 -9.34
C LEU A 45 9.23 2.04 -9.60
N PRO A 46 10.30 2.82 -9.85
CA PRO A 46 11.66 2.27 -9.97
C PRO A 46 12.09 1.57 -8.67
N PHE A 47 13.08 0.70 -8.75
CA PHE A 47 13.61 0.04 -7.54
C PHE A 47 14.25 1.04 -6.58
N CYS A 48 14.05 0.80 -5.29
CA CYS A 48 14.72 1.57 -4.25
C CYS A 48 16.23 1.34 -4.33
N THR A 49 17.01 2.43 -4.41
CA THR A 49 18.47 2.36 -4.52
C THR A 49 19.18 2.27 -3.18
N GLY A 50 18.46 2.28 -2.06
CA GLY A 50 19.06 2.21 -0.72
C GLY A 50 19.86 3.44 -0.32
N CYS A 51 19.62 4.61 -0.93
CA CYS A 51 20.36 5.84 -0.68
C CYS A 51 20.19 6.41 0.75
N SER A 52 19.23 5.89 1.53
CA SER A 52 18.93 6.27 2.92
C SER A 52 18.55 7.74 3.14
N ASN A 53 18.30 8.52 2.09
CA ASN A 53 17.93 9.93 2.22
C ASN A 53 16.61 10.10 3.00
N CYS A 54 15.64 9.22 2.78
CA CYS A 54 14.35 9.23 3.46
C CYS A 54 14.47 9.04 4.98
N PHE A 55 15.47 8.31 5.46
CA PHE A 55 15.77 8.17 6.90
C PHE A 55 16.45 9.42 7.46
N ARG A 56 17.47 9.91 6.79
CA ARG A 56 18.32 11.00 7.28
C ARG A 56 17.66 12.37 7.16
N LYS A 57 17.00 12.64 6.03
CA LYS A 57 16.49 13.97 5.67
C LYS A 57 14.96 14.02 5.56
N GLY A 58 14.30 12.86 5.58
CA GLY A 58 12.84 12.73 5.42
C GLY A 58 12.43 12.26 4.04
N HIS A 59 11.22 11.68 3.93
CA HIS A 59 10.72 11.02 2.72
C HIS A 59 10.66 11.94 1.49
N LYS A 60 10.50 13.25 1.68
CA LYS A 60 10.48 14.25 0.60
C LYS A 60 11.80 14.33 -0.18
N THR A 61 12.90 13.81 0.38
CA THR A 61 14.20 13.77 -0.28
C THR A 61 14.44 12.48 -1.07
N CYS A 62 13.49 11.58 -1.10
CA CYS A 62 13.57 10.38 -1.93
C CYS A 62 13.56 10.76 -3.42
N PRO A 63 14.45 10.18 -4.26
CA PRO A 63 14.41 10.41 -5.72
C PRO A 63 13.06 10.08 -6.36
N HIS A 64 12.30 9.16 -5.76
CA HIS A 64 10.98 8.73 -6.24
C HIS A 64 9.82 9.37 -5.46
N HIS A 65 10.08 10.48 -4.78
CA HIS A 65 9.09 11.18 -3.94
C HIS A 65 7.81 11.52 -4.72
N ASN A 66 7.95 12.04 -5.93
CA ASN A 66 6.79 12.46 -6.73
C ASN A 66 5.82 11.30 -7.04
N ILE A 67 6.34 10.08 -7.19
CA ILE A 67 5.52 8.87 -7.41
C ILE A 67 4.91 8.40 -6.09
N MET A 68 5.65 8.48 -5.00
CA MET A 68 5.22 7.95 -3.70
C MET A 68 4.33 8.90 -2.91
N GLN A 69 4.43 10.23 -3.12
CA GLN A 69 3.69 11.19 -2.32
C GLN A 69 2.17 11.00 -2.37
N PRO A 70 1.53 10.81 -3.53
CA PRO A 70 0.08 10.57 -3.58
C PRO A 70 -0.33 9.31 -2.79
N VAL A 71 0.52 8.28 -2.81
CA VAL A 71 0.28 7.02 -2.06
C VAL A 71 0.39 7.26 -0.55
N ILE A 72 1.39 8.04 -0.13
CA ILE A 72 1.58 8.41 1.28
C ILE A 72 0.39 9.23 1.77
N ASP A 73 -0.08 10.20 0.98
CA ASP A 73 -1.24 11.03 1.33
C ASP A 73 -2.49 10.16 1.52
N MET A 74 -2.74 9.20 0.62
CA MET A 74 -3.85 8.25 0.78
C MET A 74 -3.71 7.39 2.04
N ILE A 75 -2.50 6.94 2.37
CA ILE A 75 -2.25 6.20 3.62
C ILE A 75 -2.57 7.09 4.83
N GLU A 76 -2.19 8.36 4.80
CA GLU A 76 -2.43 9.29 5.91
C GLU A 76 -3.92 9.62 6.08
N GLU A 77 -4.69 9.69 5.01
CA GLU A 77 -6.11 10.00 5.02
C GLU A 77 -7.01 8.83 5.41
N CYS A 78 -6.59 7.59 5.18
CA CYS A 78 -7.40 6.41 5.45
C CYS A 78 -7.36 5.97 6.92
N ASP A 79 -8.47 5.38 7.40
CA ASP A 79 -8.61 4.85 8.76
C ASP A 79 -7.98 3.45 8.88
N ALA A 80 -8.02 2.67 7.79
CA ALA A 80 -7.49 1.31 7.73
C ALA A 80 -6.75 1.04 6.42
N VAL A 81 -5.76 0.16 6.48
CA VAL A 81 -4.99 -0.28 5.31
C VAL A 81 -5.04 -1.80 5.22
N VAL A 82 -5.32 -2.30 4.01
CA VAL A 82 -5.35 -3.73 3.68
C VAL A 82 -4.28 -4.02 2.63
N PHE A 83 -3.46 -5.04 2.87
CA PHE A 83 -2.51 -5.55 1.89
C PHE A 83 -3.04 -6.85 1.29
N ALA A 84 -3.56 -6.79 0.07
CA ALA A 84 -4.01 -7.94 -0.70
C ALA A 84 -2.89 -8.44 -1.60
N VAL A 85 -2.17 -9.47 -1.17
CA VAL A 85 -0.91 -9.90 -1.77
C VAL A 85 -0.95 -11.40 -2.08
N PRO A 86 -0.63 -11.82 -3.31
CA PRO A 86 -0.41 -13.23 -3.60
C PRO A 86 0.92 -13.69 -2.98
N CYS A 87 1.01 -14.98 -2.68
CA CYS A 87 2.25 -15.59 -2.22
C CYS A 87 3.01 -16.18 -3.42
N PHE A 88 4.24 -15.71 -3.68
CA PHE A 88 5.12 -16.23 -4.71
C PHE A 88 6.35 -16.86 -4.05
N GLN A 89 6.57 -18.15 -4.30
CA GLN A 89 7.71 -18.90 -3.71
C GLN A 89 7.83 -18.73 -2.17
N GLY A 90 6.69 -18.70 -1.48
CA GLY A 90 6.67 -18.49 -0.02
C GLY A 90 6.90 -17.04 0.44
N HIS A 91 7.00 -16.09 -0.47
CA HIS A 91 7.32 -14.68 -0.19
C HIS A 91 6.36 -13.69 -0.87
N LEU A 92 6.55 -12.41 -0.58
CA LEU A 92 5.90 -11.32 -1.29
C LEU A 92 6.36 -11.29 -2.76
N PRO A 93 5.49 -10.97 -3.71
CA PRO A 93 5.90 -10.66 -5.07
C PRO A 93 6.90 -9.51 -5.12
N GLY A 94 7.80 -9.50 -6.09
CA GLY A 94 8.81 -8.44 -6.25
C GLY A 94 8.22 -7.04 -6.29
N ILE A 95 7.06 -6.86 -6.93
CA ILE A 95 6.35 -5.58 -6.99
C ILE A 95 5.93 -5.09 -5.59
N MET A 96 5.44 -5.99 -4.73
CA MET A 96 5.09 -5.63 -3.36
C MET A 96 6.33 -5.37 -2.52
N LYS A 97 7.40 -6.16 -2.71
CA LYS A 97 8.67 -5.93 -2.02
C LYS A 97 9.27 -4.57 -2.39
N ASN A 98 9.29 -4.22 -3.67
CA ASN A 98 9.75 -2.91 -4.12
C ASN A 98 8.95 -1.76 -3.46
N PHE A 99 7.64 -1.89 -3.42
CA PHE A 99 6.78 -0.90 -2.75
C PHE A 99 7.13 -0.76 -1.27
N THR A 100 7.26 -1.88 -0.55
CA THR A 100 7.60 -1.83 0.89
C THR A 100 8.99 -1.25 1.15
N ASP A 101 9.94 -1.45 0.24
CA ASP A 101 11.27 -0.82 0.34
C ASP A 101 11.20 0.71 0.29
N HIS A 102 10.30 1.27 -0.52
CA HIS A 102 10.06 2.72 -0.56
C HIS A 102 9.32 3.24 0.68
N MET A 103 8.66 2.36 1.44
CA MET A 103 7.98 2.71 2.69
C MET A 103 8.89 2.54 3.93
N ALA A 104 10.14 2.14 3.76
CA ALA A 104 11.04 1.84 4.87
C ALA A 104 11.22 3.01 5.86
N PHE A 105 11.08 4.27 5.42
CA PHE A 105 11.12 5.44 6.31
C PHE A 105 10.03 5.42 7.38
N MET A 106 8.91 4.74 7.16
CA MET A 106 7.81 4.62 8.12
C MET A 106 8.18 3.79 9.36
N LEU A 107 9.25 3.00 9.30
CA LEU A 107 9.81 2.30 10.46
C LEU A 107 10.44 3.28 11.45
N HIS A 108 11.04 4.36 10.96
CA HIS A 108 11.66 5.40 11.81
C HIS A 108 10.70 6.52 12.19
N ARG A 109 9.67 6.74 11.38
CA ARG A 109 8.64 7.76 11.58
C ARG A 109 7.27 7.12 11.40
N PRO A 110 6.77 6.36 12.40
CA PRO A 110 5.56 5.57 12.28
C PRO A 110 4.35 6.41 11.86
N ARG A 111 3.61 5.94 10.87
CA ARG A 111 2.40 6.59 10.33
C ARG A 111 1.13 5.78 10.61
N PHE A 112 1.29 4.52 11.01
CA PHE A 112 0.17 3.59 11.21
C PHE A 112 -0.35 3.51 12.64
N PHE A 113 0.22 4.24 13.61
CA PHE A 113 -0.11 4.08 15.04
C PHE A 113 -1.58 4.42 15.39
N ARG A 114 -2.29 5.13 14.52
CA ARG A 114 -3.73 5.42 14.66
C ARG A 114 -4.61 4.68 13.66
N LYS A 115 -4.06 3.73 12.91
CA LYS A 115 -4.74 3.02 11.83
C LYS A 115 -4.90 1.55 12.16
N ARG A 116 -5.93 0.94 11.60
CA ARG A 116 -6.11 -0.51 11.64
C ARG A 116 -5.38 -1.13 10.46
N LEU A 117 -4.54 -2.10 10.72
CA LEU A 117 -3.90 -2.93 9.68
C LEU A 117 -4.67 -4.24 9.60
N LEU A 118 -5.14 -4.56 8.41
CA LEU A 118 -5.92 -5.76 8.10
C LEU A 118 -5.26 -6.57 6.97
#